data_91146c3f58602f0e6d60d199e48773a3
#
_entry.id   91146c3f58602f0e6d60d199e48773a3
#
_cell.length_a   1.000
_cell.length_b   1.000
_cell.length_c   1.000
_cell.angle_alpha   90.00
_cell.angle_beta   90.00
_cell.angle_gamma   90.00
#
_symmetry.space_group_name_H-M   'P 1'
#
loop_
_entity.id
_entity.type
_entity.pdbx_description
1 polymer ?
#
loop_
_entity_poly.entity_id
_entity_poly.type
_entity_poly.pdbx_seq_one_letter_code
_entity_poly.pdbx_strand_id
1 'polypeptide(L)'
;PGTPATDFRYRLASGAWGTLYGVKADYTILFLNNPGCTACKETIGQIVASEPVGRMIARGKVKVLAVYPDEDMKAWRDYLPHFPSAWINAYDADLKIKSAELYDLKAIPTLYLLDGRKTVLLRDAPFPRIERYLIDAEAGRS
;
A
#
# COMPACT_ATOMS: atom_id res chain seq x y z
N PRO A 1 -14.14 6.61 5.15
CA PRO A 1 -14.69 6.02 3.92
C PRO A 1 -15.47 7.04 3.09
N GLY A 2 -15.32 6.95 1.79
CA GLY A 2 -16.00 7.85 0.88
C GLY A 2 -15.29 9.18 0.63
N THR A 3 -14.17 9.45 1.30
CA THR A 3 -13.40 10.66 1.09
C THR A 3 -12.24 10.39 0.13
N PRO A 4 -11.82 11.40 -0.66
CA PRO A 4 -10.62 11.24 -1.48
C PRO A 4 -9.39 11.06 -0.62
N ALA A 5 -8.51 10.14 -1.00
CA ALA A 5 -7.22 10.01 -0.35
C ALA A 5 -6.36 11.23 -0.67
N THR A 6 -5.49 11.60 0.26
CA THR A 6 -4.55 12.69 0.04
C THR A 6 -3.44 12.23 -0.89
N ASP A 7 -3.23 12.94 -2.00
CA ASP A 7 -2.18 12.61 -2.94
C ASP A 7 -0.80 12.96 -2.37
N PHE A 8 0.20 12.23 -2.81
CA PHE A 8 1.60 12.51 -2.49
C PHE A 8 2.48 11.90 -3.58
N ARG A 9 3.69 12.41 -3.74
CA ARG A 9 4.65 11.78 -4.62
C ARG A 9 5.58 10.88 -3.82
N TYR A 10 6.08 9.85 -4.50
CA TYR A 10 7.00 8.89 -3.92
C TYR A 10 8.17 8.65 -4.86
N ARG A 11 9.21 8.01 -4.36
CA ARG A 11 10.38 7.68 -5.16
C ARG A 11 10.68 6.20 -5.06
N LEU A 12 11.12 5.63 -6.18
CA LEU A 12 11.49 4.22 -6.27
C LEU A 12 12.99 4.07 -6.09
N ALA A 13 13.47 2.84 -5.87
CA ALA A 13 14.89 2.55 -5.76
C ALA A 13 15.66 2.94 -7.02
N SER A 14 15.00 2.91 -8.18
CA SER A 14 15.59 3.33 -9.46
C SER A 14 15.84 4.83 -9.55
N GLY A 15 15.26 5.61 -8.64
CA GLY A 15 15.27 7.07 -8.69
C GLY A 15 14.06 7.66 -9.41
N ALA A 16 13.21 6.82 -10.01
CA ALA A 16 12.00 7.31 -10.68
C ALA A 16 10.98 7.81 -9.65
N TRP A 17 10.20 8.81 -10.04
CA TRP A 17 9.15 9.39 -9.21
C TRP A 17 7.79 8.89 -9.68
N GLY A 18 6.85 8.79 -8.75
CA GLY A 18 5.45 8.52 -9.04
C GLY A 18 4.57 9.23 -8.03
N THR A 19 3.25 9.13 -8.22
CA THR A 19 2.27 9.70 -7.28
C THR A 19 1.22 8.66 -6.94
N LEU A 20 0.58 8.82 -5.79
CA LEU A 20 -0.53 7.93 -5.42
C LEU A 20 -1.59 7.92 -6.52
N TYR A 21 -2.00 9.11 -7.00
CA TYR A 21 -3.04 9.22 -8.03
C TYR A 21 -2.56 8.73 -9.39
N GLY A 22 -1.25 8.61 -9.58
CA GLY A 22 -0.67 8.03 -10.80
C GLY A 22 -0.74 6.52 -10.85
N VAL A 23 -1.01 5.84 -9.74
CA VAL A 23 -1.17 4.39 -9.70
C VAL A 23 -2.50 4.03 -10.35
N LYS A 24 -2.48 3.33 -11.48
CA LYS A 24 -3.68 2.99 -12.25
C LYS A 24 -4.07 1.55 -11.99
N ALA A 25 -5.20 1.37 -11.31
CA ALA A 25 -5.79 0.08 -11.02
C ALA A 25 -7.22 0.29 -10.55
N ASP A 26 -8.05 -0.77 -10.60
CA ASP A 26 -9.41 -0.70 -10.05
C ASP A 26 -9.36 -0.47 -8.54
N TYR A 27 -8.36 -1.06 -7.88
CA TYR A 27 -8.14 -0.90 -6.44
C TYR A 27 -6.66 -0.75 -6.15
N THR A 28 -6.35 0.09 -5.16
CA THR A 28 -4.99 0.24 -4.66
C THR A 28 -4.98 -0.07 -3.16
N ILE A 29 -4.07 -0.96 -2.75
CA ILE A 29 -3.77 -1.18 -1.35
C ILE A 29 -2.59 -0.28 -1.01
N LEU A 30 -2.83 0.75 -0.21
CA LEU A 30 -1.76 1.62 0.28
C LEU A 30 -1.26 1.03 1.59
N PHE A 31 0.00 0.61 1.59
CA PHE A 31 0.62 -0.07 2.72
C PHE A 31 1.78 0.77 3.25
N LEU A 32 1.54 1.44 4.36
CA LEU A 32 2.56 2.23 5.04
C LEU A 32 3.31 1.31 6.00
N ASN A 33 4.62 1.21 5.85
CA ASN A 33 5.42 0.20 6.53
C ASN A 33 6.78 0.73 6.98
N ASN A 34 7.41 -0.02 7.89
CA ASN A 34 8.79 0.23 8.32
C ASN A 34 9.61 -1.05 8.14
N PRO A 35 10.87 -0.93 7.71
CA PRO A 35 11.79 -2.07 7.68
C PRO A 35 11.98 -2.64 9.09
N GLY A 36 12.06 -3.97 9.19
CA GLY A 36 12.28 -4.63 10.48
C GLY A 36 11.08 -4.68 11.40
N CYS A 37 9.93 -4.20 10.96
CA CYS A 37 8.68 -4.26 11.73
C CYS A 37 8.07 -5.67 11.63
N THR A 38 7.92 -6.37 12.76
CA THR A 38 7.37 -7.73 12.78
C THR A 38 5.95 -7.77 12.22
N ALA A 39 5.11 -6.82 12.64
CA ALA A 39 3.72 -6.75 12.17
C ALA A 39 3.65 -6.44 10.67
N CYS A 40 4.58 -5.64 10.16
CA CYS A 40 4.67 -5.38 8.71
C CYS A 40 5.01 -6.66 7.95
N LYS A 41 5.94 -7.45 8.48
CA LYS A 41 6.33 -8.74 7.88
C LYS A 41 5.15 -9.70 7.85
N GLU A 42 4.35 -9.74 8.92
CA GLU A 42 3.15 -10.57 8.97
C GLU A 42 2.13 -10.14 7.91
N THR A 43 1.95 -8.83 7.76
CA THR A 43 1.04 -8.28 6.75
C THR A 43 1.50 -8.64 5.33
N ILE A 44 2.79 -8.53 5.05
CA ILE A 44 3.35 -8.96 3.76
C ILE A 44 3.00 -10.43 3.51
N GLY A 45 3.22 -11.29 4.52
CA GLY A 45 2.92 -12.71 4.42
C GLY A 45 1.44 -12.98 4.15
N GLN A 46 0.54 -12.25 4.80
CA GLN A 46 -0.90 -12.39 4.57
C GLN A 46 -1.29 -12.04 3.14
N ILE A 47 -0.75 -10.95 2.62
CA ILE A 47 -1.06 -10.51 1.24
C ILE A 47 -0.52 -11.53 0.24
N VAL A 48 0.72 -11.97 0.42
CA VAL A 48 1.36 -12.95 -0.46
C VAL A 48 0.63 -14.29 -0.45
N ALA A 49 0.12 -14.71 0.71
CA ALA A 49 -0.60 -15.97 0.85
C ALA A 49 -2.03 -15.94 0.29
N SER A 50 -2.56 -14.76 -0.01
CA SER A 50 -3.92 -14.64 -0.51
C SER A 50 -3.99 -14.97 -2.00
N GLU A 51 -4.55 -16.12 -2.36
CA GLU A 51 -4.74 -16.49 -3.76
C GLU A 51 -5.66 -15.54 -4.51
N PRO A 52 -6.85 -15.17 -3.97
CA PRO A 52 -7.75 -14.29 -4.72
C PRO A 52 -7.12 -12.92 -4.99
N VAL A 53 -6.47 -12.32 -4.00
CA VAL A 53 -5.82 -11.02 -4.17
C VAL A 53 -4.62 -11.15 -5.10
N GLY A 54 -3.87 -12.25 -5.00
CA GLY A 54 -2.75 -12.51 -5.91
C GLY A 54 -3.19 -12.58 -7.37
N ARG A 55 -4.34 -13.19 -7.64
CA ARG A 55 -4.91 -13.22 -9.01
C ARG A 55 -5.30 -11.83 -9.48
N MET A 56 -5.89 -11.02 -8.62
CA MET A 56 -6.25 -9.65 -8.96
C MET A 56 -5.02 -8.79 -9.23
N ILE A 57 -3.95 -8.99 -8.48
CA ILE A 57 -2.67 -8.30 -8.70
C ILE A 57 -2.08 -8.72 -10.05
N ALA A 58 -2.10 -10.01 -10.36
CA ALA A 58 -1.57 -10.52 -11.62
C ALA A 58 -2.34 -9.97 -12.83
N ARG A 59 -3.62 -9.69 -12.68
CA ARG A 59 -4.47 -9.11 -13.74
C ARG A 59 -4.39 -7.59 -13.81
N GLY A 60 -3.66 -6.95 -12.91
CA GLY A 60 -3.58 -5.50 -12.84
C GLY A 60 -4.81 -4.81 -12.24
N LYS A 61 -5.77 -5.58 -11.69
CA LYS A 61 -6.96 -5.01 -11.04
C LYS A 61 -6.63 -4.39 -9.69
N VAL A 62 -5.70 -4.99 -8.98
CA VAL A 62 -5.23 -4.51 -7.67
C VAL A 62 -3.74 -4.24 -7.77
N LYS A 63 -3.32 -3.09 -7.27
CA LYS A 63 -1.90 -2.79 -7.10
C LYS A 63 -1.63 -2.52 -5.63
N VAL A 64 -0.48 -2.99 -5.16
CA VAL A 64 -0.02 -2.69 -3.82
C VAL A 64 1.05 -1.62 -3.92
N LEU A 65 0.80 -0.49 -3.27
CA LEU A 65 1.77 0.59 -3.13
C LEU A 65 2.30 0.53 -1.70
N ALA A 66 3.50 0.00 -1.54
CA ALA A 66 4.15 -0.10 -0.24
C ALA A 66 5.09 1.09 -0.08
N VAL A 67 4.82 1.94 0.92
CA VAL A 67 5.55 3.19 1.10
C VAL A 67 6.20 3.22 2.48
N TYR A 68 7.50 3.52 2.48
CA TYR A 68 8.25 3.79 3.70
C TYR A 68 8.18 5.29 3.98
N PRO A 69 7.59 5.71 5.11
CA PRO A 69 7.35 7.13 5.35
C PRO A 69 8.45 7.84 6.16
N ASP A 70 9.61 7.22 6.32
CA ASP A 70 10.69 7.78 7.13
C ASP A 70 12.00 7.90 6.33
N GLU A 71 13.09 8.19 7.00
CA GLU A 71 14.31 8.68 6.34
C GLU A 71 15.53 7.75 6.40
N ASP A 72 15.42 6.57 6.99
CA ASP A 72 16.52 5.62 7.02
C ASP A 72 16.61 4.84 5.71
N MET A 73 17.28 5.44 4.73
CA MET A 73 17.36 4.88 3.38
C MET A 73 18.15 3.58 3.32
N LYS A 74 19.13 3.42 4.20
CA LYS A 74 19.89 2.16 4.25
C LYS A 74 18.98 1.03 4.70
N ALA A 75 18.21 1.24 5.77
CA ALA A 75 17.28 0.23 6.27
C ALA A 75 16.24 -0.13 5.21
N TRP A 76 15.70 0.88 4.50
CA TRP A 76 14.73 0.64 3.45
C TRP A 76 15.31 -0.18 2.29
N ARG A 77 16.52 0.18 1.82
CA ARG A 77 17.16 -0.52 0.71
C ARG A 77 17.54 -1.95 1.09
N ASP A 78 18.01 -2.15 2.29
CA ASP A 78 18.38 -3.48 2.78
C ASP A 78 17.15 -4.39 2.90
N TYR A 79 15.97 -3.80 3.13
CA TYR A 79 14.73 -4.56 3.29
C TYR A 79 14.00 -4.83 1.96
N LEU A 80 14.35 -4.12 0.88
CA LEU A 80 13.65 -4.26 -0.41
C LEU A 80 13.51 -5.70 -0.91
N PRO A 81 14.53 -6.60 -0.76
CA PRO A 81 14.38 -7.97 -1.23
C PRO A 81 13.24 -8.75 -0.55
N HIS A 82 12.76 -8.27 0.58
CA HIS A 82 11.66 -8.93 1.32
C HIS A 82 10.28 -8.58 0.78
N PHE A 83 10.18 -7.60 -0.11
CA PHE A 83 8.92 -7.25 -0.75
C PHE A 83 8.77 -7.96 -2.09
N PRO A 84 7.54 -8.37 -2.45
CA PRO A 84 7.30 -8.88 -3.80
C PRO A 84 7.69 -7.84 -4.86
N SER A 85 8.37 -8.28 -5.90
CA SER A 85 8.79 -7.40 -7.00
C SER A 85 7.61 -6.86 -7.81
N ALA A 86 6.46 -7.54 -7.75
CA ALA A 86 5.25 -7.09 -8.44
C ALA A 86 4.60 -5.88 -7.77
N TRP A 87 4.97 -5.57 -6.54
CA TRP A 87 4.44 -4.40 -5.83
C TRP A 87 5.21 -3.14 -6.24
N ILE A 88 4.57 -1.98 -6.04
CA ILE A 88 5.28 -0.71 -6.14
C ILE A 88 5.92 -0.46 -4.78
N ASN A 89 7.24 -0.57 -4.71
CA ASN A 89 8.00 -0.43 -3.48
C ASN A 89 8.69 0.94 -3.48
N ALA A 90 8.24 1.82 -2.61
CA ALA A 90 8.57 3.23 -2.66
C ALA A 90 8.87 3.80 -1.29
N TYR A 91 9.42 5.01 -1.28
CA TYR A 91 9.57 5.78 -0.06
C TYR A 91 9.10 7.21 -0.28
N ASP A 92 8.72 7.88 0.81
CA ASP A 92 8.27 9.26 0.78
C ASP A 92 9.49 10.18 0.90
N ALA A 93 10.08 10.53 -0.23
CA ALA A 93 11.30 11.33 -0.26
C ALA A 93 11.11 12.73 0.32
N ASP A 94 9.90 13.26 0.28
CA ASP A 94 9.60 14.59 0.81
C ASP A 94 9.24 14.56 2.30
N LEU A 95 9.08 13.38 2.88
CA LEU A 95 8.67 13.17 4.29
C LEU A 95 7.35 13.86 4.62
N LYS A 96 6.47 14.05 3.62
CA LYS A 96 5.20 14.75 3.81
C LYS A 96 4.17 13.92 4.54
N ILE A 97 4.18 12.61 4.38
CA ILE A 97 3.24 11.74 5.09
C ILE A 97 3.39 11.94 6.59
N LYS A 98 4.63 11.99 7.05
CA LYS A 98 4.96 12.16 8.47
C LYS A 98 4.80 13.62 8.90
N SER A 99 5.44 14.56 8.20
CA SER A 99 5.52 15.96 8.62
C SER A 99 4.19 16.70 8.46
N ALA A 100 3.41 16.39 7.43
CA ALA A 100 2.12 17.01 7.18
C ALA A 100 0.95 16.14 7.68
N GLU A 101 1.23 15.04 8.34
CA GLU A 101 0.24 14.13 8.91
C GLU A 101 -0.82 13.73 7.88
N LEU A 102 -0.36 13.39 6.65
CA LEU A 102 -1.28 13.04 5.57
C LEU A 102 -2.07 11.78 5.89
N TYR A 103 -1.50 10.87 6.67
CA TYR A 103 -2.10 9.62 7.09
C TYR A 103 -1.75 9.38 8.56
N ASP A 104 -2.59 8.57 9.23
CA ASP A 104 -2.35 8.22 10.63
C ASP A 104 -1.24 7.18 10.72
N LEU A 105 -0.10 7.56 11.30
CA LEU A 105 1.06 6.69 11.47
C LEU A 105 1.23 6.16 12.89
N LYS A 106 0.22 6.31 13.75
CA LYS A 106 0.32 5.87 15.14
C LYS A 106 0.58 4.37 15.26
N ALA A 107 0.07 3.60 14.32
CA ALA A 107 0.20 2.15 14.32
C ALA A 107 0.64 1.68 12.95
N ILE A 108 1.95 1.48 12.77
CA ILE A 108 2.49 0.85 11.57
C ILE A 108 2.49 -0.67 11.82
N PRO A 109 2.00 -1.51 10.89
CA PRO A 109 1.59 -1.17 9.53
C PRO A 109 0.21 -0.51 9.46
N THR A 110 0.02 0.36 8.47
CA THR A 110 -1.26 0.98 8.19
C THR A 110 -1.66 0.64 6.77
N LEU A 111 -2.87 0.11 6.60
CA LEU A 111 -3.41 -0.27 5.30
C LEU A 111 -4.66 0.55 4.99
N TYR A 112 -4.72 1.07 3.78
CA TYR A 112 -5.90 1.71 3.22
C TYR A 112 -6.28 0.97 1.94
N LEU A 113 -7.57 0.78 1.71
CA LEU A 113 -8.06 0.31 0.42
C LEU A 113 -8.70 1.47 -0.31
N LEU A 114 -8.24 1.73 -1.52
CA LEU A 114 -8.72 2.82 -2.37
C LEU A 114 -9.32 2.26 -3.65
N ASP A 115 -10.33 2.94 -4.19
CA ASP A 115 -10.89 2.56 -5.49
C ASP A 115 -10.10 3.19 -6.65
N GLY A 116 -10.60 3.05 -7.87
CA GLY A 116 -9.92 3.55 -9.06
C GLY A 116 -9.80 5.08 -9.11
N ARG A 117 -10.62 5.79 -8.36
CA ARG A 117 -10.56 7.26 -8.23
C ARG A 117 -9.80 7.71 -7.00
N LYS A 118 -9.21 6.76 -6.27
CA LYS A 118 -8.50 6.99 -5.01
C LYS A 118 -9.42 7.46 -3.88
N THR A 119 -10.69 7.11 -3.97
CA THR A 119 -11.62 7.27 -2.86
C THR A 119 -11.32 6.18 -1.83
N VAL A 120 -11.30 6.56 -0.55
CA VAL A 120 -11.01 5.62 0.54
C VAL A 120 -12.21 4.72 0.76
N LEU A 121 -12.03 3.41 0.53
CA LEU A 121 -13.04 2.40 0.79
C LEU A 121 -12.92 1.84 2.21
N LEU A 122 -11.70 1.58 2.65
CA LEU A 122 -11.39 1.13 4.00
C LEU A 122 -10.19 1.90 4.52
N ARG A 123 -10.31 2.39 5.74
CA ARG A 123 -9.30 3.20 6.41
C ARG A 123 -8.68 2.40 7.53
N ASP A 124 -7.36 2.28 7.53
CA ASP A 124 -6.60 1.63 8.60
C ASP A 124 -7.21 0.26 8.96
N ALA A 125 -7.40 -0.57 7.94
CA ALA A 125 -8.05 -1.87 8.08
C ALA A 125 -7.02 -2.99 8.09
N PRO A 126 -7.24 -4.08 8.86
CA PRO A 126 -6.39 -5.25 8.76
C PRO A 126 -6.59 -5.92 7.39
N PHE A 127 -5.55 -6.61 6.91
CA PHE A 127 -5.61 -7.21 5.58
C PHE A 127 -6.79 -8.16 5.40
N PRO A 128 -7.15 -9.03 6.37
CA PRO A 128 -8.31 -9.91 6.18
C PRO A 128 -9.60 -9.18 5.81
N ARG A 129 -9.79 -7.96 6.32
CA ARG A 129 -10.96 -7.15 5.97
C ARG A 129 -10.86 -6.61 4.55
N ILE A 130 -9.68 -6.20 4.12
CA ILE A 130 -9.43 -5.77 2.75
C ILE A 130 -9.65 -6.93 1.79
N GLU A 131 -9.13 -8.09 2.13
CA GLU A 131 -9.31 -9.31 1.33
C GLU A 131 -10.80 -9.62 1.14
N ARG A 132 -11.58 -9.59 2.22
CA ARG A 132 -13.01 -9.85 2.15
C ARG A 132 -13.72 -8.84 1.25
N TYR A 133 -13.37 -7.56 1.39
CA TYR A 133 -13.95 -6.53 0.54
C TYR A 133 -13.68 -6.82 -0.94
N LEU A 134 -12.44 -7.15 -1.28
CA LEU A 134 -12.04 -7.41 -2.66
C LEU A 134 -12.72 -8.67 -3.22
N ILE A 135 -12.82 -9.73 -2.43
CA ILE A 135 -13.50 -10.96 -2.83
C ILE A 135 -14.97 -10.64 -3.12
N ASP A 136 -15.64 -9.93 -2.23
CA ASP A 136 -17.05 -9.59 -2.39
C ASP A 136 -17.27 -8.68 -3.60
N ALA A 137 -16.40 -7.73 -3.83
CA ALA A 137 -16.48 -6.82 -4.98
C ALA A 137 -16.31 -7.59 -6.30
N GLU A 138 -15.36 -8.52 -6.36
CA GLU A 138 -15.13 -9.33 -7.56
C GLU A 138 -16.33 -10.24 -7.85
N ALA A 139 -17.00 -10.71 -6.81
CA ALA A 139 -18.20 -11.55 -6.94
C ALA A 139 -19.48 -10.73 -7.19
N GLY A 140 -19.39 -9.40 -7.22
CA GLY A 140 -20.55 -8.53 -7.39
C GLY A 140 -21.38 -8.34 -6.14
N ARG A 141 -20.80 -8.61 -4.97
CA ARG A 141 -21.50 -8.49 -3.68
C ARG A 141 -21.02 -7.27 -2.90
N SER A 142 -20.90 -6.17 -3.55
CA SER A 142 -20.41 -4.94 -2.91
C SER A 142 -21.39 -4.36 -1.89
#